data_591fb17f9f31b0433a18e0b8a6bcfd28
#
_entry.id   591fb17f9f31b0433a18e0b8a6bcfd28
#
_cell.length_a   1.000
_cell.length_b   1.000
_cell.length_c   1.000
_cell.angle_alpha   90.00
_cell.angle_beta   90.00
_cell.angle_gamma   90.00
#
_symmetry.space_group_name_H-M   'P 1'
#
loop_
_entity.id
_entity.type
_entity.pdbx_description
1 polymer ?
#
loop_
_entity_poly.entity_id
_entity_poly.type
_entity_poly.pdbx_seq_one_letter_code
_entity_poly.pdbx_strand_id
1 'polypeptide(L)'
;MKKIFKYMLTALAALSLSSCLSLLDQEPLDSFTDEAVWGDLSLAEVYLNAQYSCNGLRGENSKNVRYACFVDELFHEHGYGTANTTHTEYTPSQPYIWYYEEGWRPWNTFYGNISRVNLFLENIEKVPAEGEAKVDWRNRLKGEGLFLRAWNYHMLYAIYGRIVLVDHVYDLDATFDEGLSDMDTVADFIIKDLNAAIDLLPLENESGRATKGAAMALKARVLLYKASPLFGTPSAAKWQAASDAAKAVIDLGLYELAPVSGWEDYAALFYDNDNPEGIWVKHYDPNHPDAWSDPESTTMGVVHTVPPGPGNLFEGWGTFDVTQNLIDKIQMADGTPYVKPSGPTDKNPWEGREIRLKANILCDGDLWGYADDKREVEVFLGSDASVVPGKDSVEGEYWWNASNTGYSMRKGMDPDYDMYGTTQMDWPWFYFRLSEMYLDYAECQIELGNDAEAAKYINKIRNRALLPDFTGDIRAAYRYERQMELMFESQWWFDKRRWKEMDQEYNAAPILGCKVTKYPDGHKVYELDNEIDQRVWNGDQCYFYPIPLDELNKSAKLKEQYKTYPF
;
A
#
# COMPACT_ATOMS: atom_id res chain seq x y z
N MET A 1 7.19 -81.99 12.76
CA MET A 1 6.78 -80.75 13.41
C MET A 1 7.73 -79.58 13.13
N LYS A 2 9.06 -79.71 13.25
CA LYS A 2 9.98 -78.55 13.03
C LYS A 2 10.01 -77.97 11.61
N LYS A 3 9.73 -78.75 10.56
CA LYS A 3 9.69 -78.25 9.18
C LYS A 3 8.39 -77.47 8.85
N ILE A 4 7.26 -77.88 9.40
CA ILE A 4 5.96 -77.19 9.20
C ILE A 4 5.96 -75.84 9.91
N PHE A 5 6.57 -75.77 11.07
CA PHE A 5 6.69 -74.49 11.80
C PHE A 5 7.57 -73.44 11.10
N LYS A 6 8.62 -73.94 10.36
CA LYS A 6 9.47 -73.06 9.54
C LYS A 6 8.74 -72.47 8.33
N TYR A 7 7.88 -73.29 7.66
CA TYR A 7 7.08 -72.79 6.54
C TYR A 7 5.92 -71.91 6.96
N MET A 8 5.34 -72.14 8.16
CA MET A 8 4.37 -71.18 8.73
C MET A 8 4.99 -69.88 9.10
N LEU A 9 6.20 -69.82 9.66
CA LEU A 9 6.89 -68.56 10.02
C LEU A 9 7.28 -67.79 8.77
N THR A 10 7.69 -68.44 7.67
CA THR A 10 8.01 -67.79 6.40
C THR A 10 6.77 -67.28 5.67
N ALA A 11 5.64 -67.93 5.78
CA ALA A 11 4.37 -67.47 5.22
C ALA A 11 3.79 -66.29 6.00
N LEU A 12 3.94 -66.29 7.34
CA LEU A 12 3.54 -65.16 8.17
C LEU A 12 4.42 -63.93 7.92
N ALA A 13 5.73 -64.12 7.72
CA ALA A 13 6.65 -63.02 7.39
C ALA A 13 6.41 -62.45 5.98
N ALA A 14 5.98 -63.25 5.02
CA ALA A 14 5.63 -62.79 3.67
C ALA A 14 4.28 -62.03 3.64
N LEU A 15 3.32 -62.41 4.49
CA LEU A 15 2.04 -61.70 4.64
C LEU A 15 2.18 -60.37 5.39
N SER A 16 3.16 -60.21 6.28
CA SER A 16 3.42 -58.96 6.95
C SER A 16 4.17 -57.92 6.11
N LEU A 17 4.87 -58.36 5.04
CA LEU A 17 5.56 -57.46 4.11
C LEU A 17 4.64 -56.89 3.01
N SER A 18 3.52 -57.53 2.72
CA SER A 18 2.54 -57.05 1.74
C SER A 18 1.52 -56.04 2.36
N SER A 19 1.43 -55.95 3.68
CA SER A 19 0.52 -55.04 4.38
C SER A 19 1.09 -53.64 4.59
N CYS A 20 2.41 -53.45 4.39
CA CYS A 20 3.04 -52.12 4.62
C CYS A 20 3.17 -51.28 3.36
N LEU A 21 2.90 -51.78 2.17
CA LEU A 21 3.02 -51.01 0.92
C LEU A 21 1.83 -50.06 0.72
N SER A 22 0.63 -50.44 1.19
CA SER A 22 -0.55 -49.57 1.08
C SER A 22 -0.64 -48.47 2.19
N LEU A 23 0.20 -48.59 3.24
CA LEU A 23 0.30 -47.54 4.28
C LEU A 23 1.29 -46.43 3.91
N LEU A 24 2.16 -46.67 2.93
CA LEU A 24 3.11 -45.71 2.40
C LEU A 24 2.55 -44.87 1.23
N ASP A 25 1.43 -45.29 0.66
CA ASP A 25 0.69 -44.61 -0.41
C ASP A 25 -0.57 -43.90 0.12
N GLN A 26 -0.61 -43.55 1.41
CA GLN A 26 -1.66 -42.66 1.88
C GLN A 26 -1.32 -41.26 1.39
N GLU A 27 -2.08 -40.78 0.41
CA GLU A 27 -2.13 -39.37 0.08
C GLU A 27 -2.46 -38.58 1.37
N PRO A 28 -1.76 -37.47 1.65
CA PRO A 28 -2.09 -36.65 2.80
C PRO A 28 -3.56 -36.22 2.68
N LEU A 29 -4.39 -36.57 3.65
CA LEU A 29 -5.82 -36.22 3.67
C LEU A 29 -6.03 -34.68 3.81
N ASP A 30 -4.97 -33.94 4.11
CA ASP A 30 -4.98 -32.53 4.40
C ASP A 30 -4.39 -31.67 3.27
N SER A 31 -3.99 -32.24 2.14
CA SER A 31 -3.48 -31.53 0.98
C SER A 31 -4.02 -32.08 -0.33
N PHE A 32 -4.40 -31.20 -1.26
CA PHE A 32 -4.76 -31.59 -2.61
C PHE A 32 -3.50 -31.97 -3.40
N THR A 33 -3.58 -33.06 -4.18
CA THR A 33 -2.51 -33.41 -5.11
C THR A 33 -2.53 -32.45 -6.31
N ASP A 34 -1.38 -32.30 -6.98
CA ASP A 34 -1.29 -31.46 -8.19
C ASP A 34 -2.29 -31.93 -9.26
N GLU A 35 -2.49 -33.25 -9.43
CA GLU A 35 -3.46 -33.82 -10.37
C GLU A 35 -4.90 -33.40 -10.01
N ALA A 36 -5.23 -33.34 -8.73
CA ALA A 36 -6.55 -32.89 -8.28
C ALA A 36 -6.76 -31.40 -8.55
N VAL A 37 -5.77 -30.57 -8.21
CA VAL A 37 -5.87 -29.11 -8.40
C VAL A 37 -6.01 -28.74 -9.87
N TRP A 38 -5.20 -29.34 -10.72
CA TRP A 38 -5.20 -29.03 -12.16
C TRP A 38 -6.19 -29.87 -12.96
N GLY A 39 -6.95 -30.75 -12.30
CA GLY A 39 -8.05 -31.53 -12.87
C GLY A 39 -9.42 -30.82 -12.83
N ASP A 40 -9.57 -29.76 -12.01
CA ASP A 40 -10.86 -29.12 -11.76
C ASP A 40 -10.73 -27.59 -11.65
N LEU A 41 -11.60 -26.85 -12.35
CA LEU A 41 -11.60 -25.39 -12.36
C LEU A 41 -11.87 -24.78 -10.97
N SER A 42 -12.69 -25.41 -10.15
CA SER A 42 -13.00 -24.89 -8.81
C SER A 42 -11.75 -24.97 -7.90
N LEU A 43 -10.97 -26.06 -8.00
CA LEU A 43 -9.74 -26.21 -7.25
C LEU A 43 -8.63 -25.29 -7.77
N ALA A 44 -8.55 -25.10 -9.09
CA ALA A 44 -7.65 -24.10 -9.68
C ALA A 44 -8.01 -22.69 -9.22
N GLU A 45 -9.29 -22.36 -9.07
CA GLU A 45 -9.76 -21.07 -8.53
C GLU A 45 -9.40 -20.92 -7.04
N VAL A 46 -9.57 -21.97 -6.23
CA VAL A 46 -9.12 -21.97 -4.81
C VAL A 46 -7.62 -21.70 -4.72
N TYR A 47 -6.81 -22.34 -5.58
CA TYR A 47 -5.37 -22.06 -5.66
C TYR A 47 -5.08 -20.60 -5.98
N LEU A 48 -5.80 -20.02 -6.97
CA LEU A 48 -5.64 -18.62 -7.36
C LEU A 48 -6.09 -17.66 -6.25
N ASN A 49 -7.18 -17.99 -5.52
CA ASN A 49 -7.66 -17.19 -4.40
C ASN A 49 -6.59 -17.03 -3.31
N ALA A 50 -5.83 -18.10 -3.03
CA ALA A 50 -4.71 -18.03 -2.11
C ALA A 50 -3.62 -17.04 -2.58
N GLN A 51 -3.49 -16.78 -3.89
CA GLN A 51 -2.52 -15.81 -4.40
C GLN A 51 -2.95 -14.37 -4.15
N TYR A 52 -4.23 -14.06 -4.11
CA TYR A 52 -4.71 -12.77 -3.64
C TYR A 52 -4.32 -12.51 -2.18
N SER A 53 -4.35 -13.52 -1.32
CA SER A 53 -3.95 -13.41 0.09
C SER A 53 -2.44 -13.35 0.28
N CYS A 54 -1.66 -14.02 -0.58
CA CYS A 54 -0.20 -14.10 -0.46
C CYS A 54 0.54 -12.90 -1.05
N ASN A 55 -0.13 -12.06 -1.85
CA ASN A 55 0.53 -11.04 -2.68
C ASN A 55 1.06 -9.81 -1.94
N GLY A 56 1.46 -9.94 -0.70
CA GLY A 56 1.81 -8.78 0.11
C GLY A 56 0.58 -7.93 0.39
N LEU A 57 -0.60 -8.41 0.03
CA LEU A 57 -1.89 -7.81 0.30
C LEU A 57 -2.41 -8.17 1.70
N ARG A 58 -1.70 -9.02 2.45
CA ARG A 58 -1.98 -9.31 3.85
C ARG A 58 -1.53 -8.15 4.73
N GLY A 59 -2.42 -7.64 5.54
CA GLY A 59 -2.11 -6.65 6.56
C GLY A 59 -1.67 -5.30 6.03
N GLU A 60 -2.18 -4.90 4.90
CA GLU A 60 -1.59 -3.85 4.10
C GLU A 60 -1.98 -2.45 4.53
N ASN A 61 -3.08 -2.27 5.27
CA ASN A 61 -3.40 -0.94 5.75
C ASN A 61 -2.23 -0.37 6.56
N SER A 62 -1.64 -1.12 7.49
CA SER A 62 -0.46 -0.66 8.22
C SER A 62 0.81 -0.68 7.36
N LYS A 63 1.01 -1.68 6.49
CA LYS A 63 2.21 -1.78 5.67
C LYS A 63 2.23 -0.73 4.56
N ASN A 64 1.09 -0.53 3.90
CA ASN A 64 1.01 0.48 2.86
C ASN A 64 1.07 1.90 3.42
N VAL A 65 0.39 2.19 4.51
CA VAL A 65 0.48 3.50 5.17
C VAL A 65 1.92 3.82 5.59
N ARG A 66 2.76 2.83 5.94
CA ARG A 66 4.16 3.05 6.30
C ARG A 66 5.01 3.70 5.21
N TYR A 67 4.68 3.56 3.93
CA TYR A 67 5.39 4.30 2.88
C TYR A 67 5.21 5.81 3.03
N ALA A 68 4.10 6.28 3.61
CA ALA A 68 3.89 7.68 3.92
C ALA A 68 4.83 8.20 5.03
N CYS A 69 5.39 7.30 5.86
CA CYS A 69 6.42 7.64 6.84
C CYS A 69 7.78 7.93 6.22
N PHE A 70 7.99 7.62 4.95
CA PHE A 70 9.24 7.89 4.24
C PHE A 70 9.26 9.24 3.52
N VAL A 71 8.20 10.00 3.66
CA VAL A 71 8.02 11.37 3.15
C VAL A 71 7.43 12.24 4.26
N ASP A 72 7.23 13.50 3.99
CA ASP A 72 6.74 14.47 4.97
C ASP A 72 5.24 14.33 5.34
N GLU A 73 4.62 13.20 5.02
CA GLU A 73 3.23 12.96 5.40
C GLU A 73 3.10 12.44 6.83
N LEU A 74 3.89 11.41 7.18
CA LEU A 74 3.82 10.76 8.47
C LEU A 74 5.20 10.61 9.12
N PHE A 75 5.18 10.53 10.44
CA PHE A 75 6.27 10.08 11.29
C PHE A 75 5.86 8.77 11.97
N HIS A 76 6.78 7.82 12.08
CA HIS A 76 6.53 6.56 12.77
C HIS A 76 7.04 6.69 14.22
N GLU A 77 6.14 6.84 15.17
CA GLU A 77 6.46 7.16 16.55
C GLU A 77 7.46 6.20 17.20
N HIS A 78 7.20 4.90 17.09
CA HIS A 78 8.05 3.91 17.76
C HIS A 78 9.39 3.66 17.06
N GLY A 79 9.67 4.34 15.93
CA GLY A 79 10.94 4.24 15.21
C GLY A 79 11.29 2.84 14.70
N TYR A 80 10.41 1.86 14.86
CA TYR A 80 10.66 0.47 14.50
C TYR A 80 10.90 0.32 13.00
N GLY A 81 12.19 0.38 12.64
CA GLY A 81 12.66 0.06 11.32
C GLY A 81 12.45 1.08 10.22
N THR A 82 11.76 2.20 10.46
CA THR A 82 11.65 3.27 9.46
C THR A 82 12.93 4.07 9.34
N ALA A 83 13.71 4.22 10.41
CA ALA A 83 14.99 4.91 10.41
C ALA A 83 15.95 4.37 9.33
N ASN A 84 15.96 3.07 9.07
CA ASN A 84 16.77 2.48 8.00
C ASN A 84 16.46 3.10 6.63
N THR A 85 15.20 3.42 6.35
CA THR A 85 14.78 4.07 5.11
C THR A 85 14.89 5.60 5.19
N THR A 86 14.47 6.22 6.28
CA THR A 86 14.49 7.68 6.44
C THR A 86 15.90 8.26 6.60
N HIS A 87 16.89 7.43 6.97
CA HIS A 87 18.32 7.78 6.99
C HIS A 87 19.11 7.13 5.84
N THR A 88 18.41 6.43 4.94
CA THR A 88 19.00 5.74 3.77
C THR A 88 20.19 4.83 4.12
N GLU A 89 20.05 4.07 5.22
CA GLU A 89 21.08 3.17 5.76
C GLU A 89 20.99 1.73 5.25
N TYR A 90 20.05 1.44 4.34
CA TYR A 90 19.87 0.10 3.80
C TYR A 90 21.04 -0.34 2.92
N THR A 91 21.41 -1.60 3.08
CA THR A 91 22.51 -2.26 2.36
C THR A 91 22.08 -3.66 1.89
N PRO A 92 22.84 -4.33 1.01
CA PRO A 92 22.53 -5.72 0.63
C PRO A 92 22.43 -6.69 1.81
N SER A 93 23.17 -6.45 2.88
CA SER A 93 23.09 -7.25 4.12
C SER A 93 21.95 -6.85 5.04
N GLN A 94 21.39 -5.66 4.84
CA GLN A 94 20.23 -5.11 5.55
C GLN A 94 19.23 -4.51 4.54
N PRO A 95 18.62 -5.33 3.66
CA PRO A 95 17.78 -4.86 2.55
C PRO A 95 16.33 -4.66 2.98
N TYR A 96 16.09 -4.21 4.19
CA TYR A 96 14.76 -4.07 4.75
C TYR A 96 14.20 -2.68 4.49
N ILE A 97 12.93 -2.62 4.09
CA ILE A 97 12.20 -1.35 4.03
C ILE A 97 11.91 -0.84 5.45
N TRP A 98 11.56 -1.75 6.36
CA TRP A 98 11.51 -1.49 7.80
C TRP A 98 11.99 -2.72 8.56
N TYR A 99 12.48 -2.50 9.74
CA TYR A 99 13.03 -3.54 10.59
C TYR A 99 12.21 -3.66 11.87
N TYR A 100 11.41 -4.71 11.96
CA TYR A 100 10.84 -5.21 13.20
C TYR A 100 10.80 -6.74 13.10
N GLU A 101 11.31 -7.44 14.10
CA GLU A 101 11.46 -8.91 14.15
C GLU A 101 12.28 -9.45 12.96
N GLU A 102 11.62 -10.00 11.94
CA GLU A 102 12.29 -10.58 10.75
C GLU A 102 12.51 -9.57 9.62
N GLY A 103 11.99 -8.34 9.73
CA GLY A 103 12.06 -7.29 8.71
C GLY A 103 11.31 -7.64 7.42
N TRP A 104 10.62 -6.68 6.81
CA TRP A 104 9.97 -6.92 5.52
C TRP A 104 10.98 -6.83 4.37
N ARG A 105 11.07 -7.93 3.61
CA ARG A 105 11.93 -8.09 2.45
C ARG A 105 11.07 -8.17 1.19
N PRO A 106 10.79 -7.05 0.52
CA PRO A 106 9.94 -7.04 -0.68
C PRO A 106 10.42 -8.01 -1.76
N TRP A 107 11.73 -8.10 -1.96
CA TRP A 107 12.33 -9.01 -2.93
C TRP A 107 11.84 -10.44 -2.73
N ASN A 108 12.04 -10.98 -1.54
CA ASN A 108 11.66 -12.37 -1.24
C ASN A 108 10.16 -12.60 -1.32
N THR A 109 9.38 -11.63 -0.82
CA THR A 109 7.92 -11.70 -0.82
C THR A 109 7.39 -11.76 -2.26
N PHE A 110 7.76 -10.79 -3.09
CA PHE A 110 7.20 -10.70 -4.43
C PHE A 110 7.70 -11.80 -5.37
N TYR A 111 8.98 -12.22 -5.28
CA TYR A 111 9.45 -13.38 -6.08
C TYR A 111 8.81 -14.70 -5.63
N GLY A 112 8.57 -14.88 -4.33
CA GLY A 112 7.80 -16.02 -3.83
C GLY A 112 6.38 -16.06 -4.39
N ASN A 113 5.73 -14.90 -4.49
CA ASN A 113 4.40 -14.78 -5.10
C ASN A 113 4.45 -15.06 -6.61
N ILE A 114 5.43 -14.48 -7.32
CA ILE A 114 5.62 -14.71 -8.77
C ILE A 114 5.81 -16.19 -9.07
N SER A 115 6.59 -16.91 -8.26
CA SER A 115 6.80 -18.35 -8.43
C SER A 115 5.49 -19.13 -8.36
N ARG A 116 4.62 -18.83 -7.38
CA ARG A 116 3.31 -19.47 -7.24
C ARG A 116 2.36 -19.11 -8.38
N VAL A 117 2.37 -17.87 -8.82
CA VAL A 117 1.55 -17.43 -9.96
C VAL A 117 2.05 -18.03 -11.28
N ASN A 118 3.37 -18.20 -11.46
CA ASN A 118 3.92 -18.90 -12.62
C ASN A 118 3.44 -20.34 -12.65
N LEU A 119 3.45 -21.06 -11.52
CA LEU A 119 2.92 -22.42 -11.42
C LEU A 119 1.45 -22.49 -11.83
N PHE A 120 0.64 -21.51 -11.40
CA PHE A 120 -0.75 -21.41 -11.82
C PHE A 120 -0.86 -21.18 -13.34
N LEU A 121 -0.12 -20.24 -13.90
CA LEU A 121 -0.18 -19.87 -15.33
C LEU A 121 0.30 -21.00 -16.26
N GLU A 122 1.27 -21.83 -15.83
CA GLU A 122 1.71 -23.01 -16.58
C GLU A 122 0.66 -24.12 -16.62
N ASN A 123 -0.21 -24.18 -15.63
CA ASN A 123 -1.16 -25.29 -15.48
C ASN A 123 -2.60 -24.93 -15.84
N ILE A 124 -3.01 -23.67 -15.76
CA ILE A 124 -4.42 -23.28 -15.99
C ILE A 124 -4.95 -23.69 -17.36
N GLU A 125 -4.12 -23.68 -18.41
CA GLU A 125 -4.52 -24.12 -19.75
C GLU A 125 -4.73 -25.65 -19.86
N LYS A 126 -4.19 -26.42 -18.93
CA LYS A 126 -4.34 -27.87 -18.85
C LYS A 126 -5.62 -28.27 -18.14
N VAL A 127 -6.23 -27.35 -17.37
CA VAL A 127 -7.46 -27.62 -16.63
C VAL A 127 -8.62 -27.81 -17.60
N PRO A 128 -9.36 -28.94 -17.51
CA PRO A 128 -10.45 -29.26 -18.42
C PRO A 128 -11.56 -28.16 -18.38
N ALA A 129 -11.94 -27.65 -19.55
CA ALA A 129 -13.00 -26.67 -19.70
C ALA A 129 -13.84 -27.01 -20.93
N GLU A 130 -14.97 -27.68 -20.71
CA GLU A 130 -15.91 -28.06 -21.77
C GLU A 130 -17.11 -27.10 -21.80
N GLY A 131 -17.39 -26.57 -22.99
CA GLY A 131 -18.45 -25.58 -23.21
C GLY A 131 -18.00 -24.14 -22.92
N GLU A 132 -18.72 -23.18 -23.51
CA GLU A 132 -18.38 -21.74 -23.49
C GLU A 132 -18.22 -21.20 -22.07
N ALA A 133 -19.16 -21.47 -21.19
CA ALA A 133 -19.13 -20.95 -19.81
C ALA A 133 -17.87 -21.39 -19.01
N LYS A 134 -17.41 -22.65 -19.20
CA LYS A 134 -16.18 -23.10 -18.53
C LYS A 134 -14.91 -22.55 -19.18
N VAL A 135 -14.93 -22.35 -20.49
CA VAL A 135 -13.83 -21.68 -21.21
C VAL A 135 -13.72 -20.22 -20.74
N ASP A 136 -14.83 -19.51 -20.62
CA ASP A 136 -14.85 -18.13 -20.12
C ASP A 136 -14.37 -18.07 -18.67
N TRP A 137 -14.79 -19.01 -17.82
CA TRP A 137 -14.30 -19.11 -16.45
C TRP A 137 -12.78 -19.32 -16.40
N ARG A 138 -12.25 -20.29 -17.17
CA ARG A 138 -10.81 -20.53 -17.26
C ARG A 138 -10.06 -19.29 -17.76
N ASN A 139 -10.59 -18.61 -18.78
CA ASN A 139 -10.00 -17.39 -19.34
C ASN A 139 -9.97 -16.25 -18.30
N ARG A 140 -11.05 -16.08 -17.52
CA ARG A 140 -11.10 -15.13 -16.41
C ARG A 140 -10.00 -15.44 -15.39
N LEU A 141 -9.90 -16.68 -14.93
CA LEU A 141 -8.87 -17.10 -13.96
C LEU A 141 -7.45 -16.87 -14.50
N LYS A 142 -7.20 -17.17 -15.79
CA LYS A 142 -5.93 -16.85 -16.44
C LYS A 142 -5.65 -15.35 -16.46
N GLY A 143 -6.64 -14.52 -16.79
CA GLY A 143 -6.54 -13.08 -16.76
C GLY A 143 -6.18 -12.53 -15.37
N GLU A 144 -6.80 -13.08 -14.32
CA GLU A 144 -6.48 -12.75 -12.94
C GLU A 144 -5.04 -13.16 -12.57
N GLY A 145 -4.59 -14.36 -12.96
CA GLY A 145 -3.21 -14.80 -12.74
C GLY A 145 -2.17 -13.87 -13.41
N LEU A 146 -2.42 -13.46 -14.68
CA LEU A 146 -1.58 -12.50 -15.39
C LEU A 146 -1.55 -11.15 -14.70
N PHE A 147 -2.70 -10.65 -14.23
CA PHE A 147 -2.79 -9.41 -13.46
C PHE A 147 -1.97 -9.50 -12.16
N LEU A 148 -2.10 -10.59 -11.40
CA LEU A 148 -1.37 -10.78 -10.15
C LEU A 148 0.15 -10.89 -10.37
N ARG A 149 0.59 -11.51 -11.46
CA ARG A 149 2.01 -11.53 -11.84
C ARG A 149 2.50 -10.12 -12.17
N ALA A 150 1.75 -9.40 -12.99
CA ALA A 150 2.04 -8.01 -13.35
C ALA A 150 2.11 -7.10 -12.13
N TRP A 151 1.19 -7.24 -11.16
CA TRP A 151 1.21 -6.52 -9.89
C TRP A 151 2.49 -6.75 -9.09
N ASN A 152 2.86 -8.02 -8.89
CA ASN A 152 4.07 -8.35 -8.15
C ASN A 152 5.35 -7.82 -8.83
N TYR A 153 5.41 -7.89 -10.17
CA TYR A 153 6.51 -7.29 -10.94
C TYR A 153 6.49 -5.77 -10.89
N HIS A 154 5.31 -5.14 -10.88
CA HIS A 154 5.22 -3.69 -10.70
C HIS A 154 5.80 -3.24 -9.36
N MET A 155 5.50 -3.94 -8.27
CA MET A 155 6.07 -3.62 -6.95
C MET A 155 7.58 -3.79 -6.92
N LEU A 156 8.11 -4.87 -7.50
CA LEU A 156 9.57 -5.04 -7.65
C LEU A 156 10.18 -3.93 -8.51
N TYR A 157 9.54 -3.58 -9.63
CA TYR A 157 9.96 -2.49 -10.51
C TYR A 157 9.99 -1.15 -9.79
N ALA A 158 8.93 -0.82 -9.07
CA ALA A 158 8.82 0.43 -8.32
C ALA A 158 9.88 0.56 -7.21
N ILE A 159 10.26 -0.55 -6.56
CA ILE A 159 11.19 -0.56 -5.42
C ILE A 159 12.63 -0.72 -5.86
N TYR A 160 12.90 -1.60 -6.84
CA TYR A 160 14.27 -2.02 -7.23
C TYR A 160 14.69 -1.55 -8.64
N GLY A 161 13.77 -1.11 -9.49
CA GLY A 161 14.05 -0.68 -10.87
C GLY A 161 14.48 -1.83 -11.76
N ARG A 162 15.77 -2.18 -11.73
CA ARG A 162 16.36 -3.31 -12.47
C ARG A 162 16.18 -4.60 -11.66
N ILE A 163 15.52 -5.59 -12.25
CA ILE A 163 15.17 -6.85 -11.60
C ILE A 163 15.35 -8.04 -12.54
N VAL A 164 15.29 -9.25 -11.99
CA VAL A 164 15.29 -10.49 -12.76
C VAL A 164 13.87 -10.81 -13.23
N LEU A 165 13.70 -11.12 -14.50
CA LEU A 165 12.42 -11.55 -15.06
C LEU A 165 12.36 -13.08 -15.16
N VAL A 166 11.34 -13.69 -14.55
CA VAL A 166 11.08 -15.12 -14.55
C VAL A 166 9.60 -15.36 -14.85
N ASP A 167 9.30 -16.04 -15.95
CA ASP A 167 7.93 -16.30 -16.41
C ASP A 167 7.56 -17.81 -16.41
N HIS A 168 8.39 -18.61 -15.77
CA HIS A 168 8.28 -20.07 -15.70
C HIS A 168 8.59 -20.58 -14.29
N VAL A 169 8.33 -21.87 -14.07
CA VAL A 169 8.72 -22.60 -12.85
C VAL A 169 10.08 -23.27 -13.08
N TYR A 170 10.98 -23.14 -12.12
CA TYR A 170 12.26 -23.83 -12.15
C TYR A 170 12.13 -25.28 -11.71
N ASP A 171 12.84 -26.17 -12.38
CA ASP A 171 13.05 -27.54 -11.90
C ASP A 171 13.87 -27.52 -10.59
N LEU A 172 13.73 -28.59 -9.78
CA LEU A 172 14.38 -28.67 -8.47
C LEU A 172 15.92 -28.63 -8.53
N ASP A 173 16.51 -29.01 -9.66
CA ASP A 173 17.95 -29.02 -9.94
C ASP A 173 18.41 -27.89 -10.86
N ALA A 174 17.51 -26.91 -11.13
CA ALA A 174 17.83 -25.78 -11.99
C ALA A 174 18.95 -24.91 -11.40
N THR A 175 19.82 -24.41 -12.27
CA THR A 175 20.81 -23.36 -11.93
C THR A 175 20.24 -22.01 -12.33
N PHE A 176 20.30 -21.04 -11.40
CA PHE A 176 19.85 -19.68 -11.65
C PHE A 176 20.94 -18.90 -12.39
N ASP A 177 20.76 -18.68 -13.68
CA ASP A 177 21.72 -17.92 -14.52
C ASP A 177 21.11 -16.64 -15.12
N GLU A 178 19.93 -16.26 -14.65
CA GLU A 178 19.28 -15.02 -15.05
C GLU A 178 20.02 -13.82 -14.47
N GLY A 179 19.98 -12.72 -15.23
CA GLY A 179 20.54 -11.44 -14.82
C GLY A 179 19.49 -10.37 -14.69
N LEU A 180 19.94 -9.21 -14.23
CA LEU A 180 19.08 -8.01 -14.17
C LEU A 180 18.69 -7.57 -15.59
N SER A 181 17.41 -7.37 -15.79
CA SER A 181 16.87 -6.68 -16.96
C SER A 181 16.92 -5.17 -16.76
N ASP A 182 17.04 -4.43 -17.86
CA ASP A 182 16.89 -2.97 -17.81
C ASP A 182 15.43 -2.56 -17.53
N MET A 183 15.25 -1.32 -17.09
CA MET A 183 13.95 -0.83 -16.62
C MET A 183 12.88 -0.78 -17.74
N ASP A 184 13.27 -0.48 -18.98
CA ASP A 184 12.33 -0.48 -20.10
C ASP A 184 11.85 -1.91 -20.41
N THR A 185 12.75 -2.90 -20.39
CA THR A 185 12.43 -4.32 -20.58
C THR A 185 11.51 -4.85 -19.48
N VAL A 186 11.75 -4.45 -18.23
CA VAL A 186 10.88 -4.82 -17.10
C VAL A 186 9.48 -4.24 -17.29
N ALA A 187 9.36 -2.97 -17.60
CA ALA A 187 8.07 -2.34 -17.85
C ALA A 187 7.32 -2.99 -19.03
N ASP A 188 8.02 -3.32 -20.13
CA ASP A 188 7.42 -3.96 -21.30
C ASP A 188 6.92 -5.38 -20.99
N PHE A 189 7.62 -6.12 -20.13
CA PHE A 189 7.16 -7.42 -19.65
C PHE A 189 5.86 -7.30 -18.85
N ILE A 190 5.78 -6.36 -17.91
CA ILE A 190 4.58 -6.09 -17.11
C ILE A 190 3.42 -5.69 -18.04
N ILE A 191 3.67 -4.80 -18.99
CA ILE A 191 2.65 -4.32 -19.95
C ILE A 191 2.14 -5.46 -20.85
N LYS A 192 3.01 -6.40 -21.23
CA LYS A 192 2.62 -7.60 -21.99
C LYS A 192 1.60 -8.45 -21.23
N ASP A 193 1.87 -8.74 -19.94
CA ASP A 193 0.95 -9.48 -19.09
C ASP A 193 -0.38 -8.72 -18.92
N LEU A 194 -0.31 -7.41 -18.68
CA LEU A 194 -1.51 -6.58 -18.53
C LEU A 194 -2.36 -6.49 -19.79
N ASN A 195 -1.74 -6.43 -20.98
CA ASN A 195 -2.49 -6.47 -22.23
C ASN A 195 -3.26 -7.78 -22.37
N ALA A 196 -2.62 -8.91 -22.07
CA ALA A 196 -3.28 -10.20 -22.12
C ALA A 196 -4.37 -10.34 -21.03
N ALA A 197 -4.15 -9.76 -19.83
CA ALA A 197 -5.16 -9.73 -18.78
C ALA A 197 -6.38 -8.87 -19.18
N ILE A 198 -6.17 -7.71 -19.79
CA ILE A 198 -7.23 -6.81 -20.27
C ILE A 198 -8.14 -7.50 -21.30
N ASP A 199 -7.56 -8.36 -22.15
CA ASP A 199 -8.32 -9.11 -23.16
C ASP A 199 -9.18 -10.23 -22.54
N LEU A 200 -8.77 -10.78 -21.39
CA LEU A 200 -9.40 -11.94 -20.74
C LEU A 200 -10.34 -11.55 -19.58
N LEU A 201 -10.09 -10.44 -18.91
CA LEU A 201 -10.84 -10.04 -17.74
C LEU A 201 -12.18 -9.39 -18.10
N PRO A 202 -13.24 -9.67 -17.31
CA PRO A 202 -14.52 -9.01 -17.45
C PRO A 202 -14.47 -7.56 -16.94
N LEU A 203 -15.46 -6.74 -17.31
CA LEU A 203 -15.63 -5.39 -16.76
C LEU A 203 -16.06 -5.42 -15.29
N GLU A 204 -16.85 -6.42 -14.89
CA GLU A 204 -17.31 -6.66 -13.53
C GLU A 204 -16.86 -8.04 -13.07
N ASN A 205 -16.47 -8.18 -11.82
CA ASN A 205 -16.04 -9.45 -11.21
C ASN A 205 -16.53 -9.50 -9.75
N GLU A 206 -16.33 -10.63 -9.08
CA GLU A 206 -16.60 -10.74 -7.64
C GLU A 206 -15.76 -9.69 -6.88
N SER A 207 -16.30 -9.21 -5.77
CA SER A 207 -15.66 -8.19 -4.94
C SER A 207 -14.20 -8.55 -4.59
N GLY A 208 -13.30 -7.60 -4.76
CA GLY A 208 -11.86 -7.77 -4.51
C GLY A 208 -11.07 -8.42 -5.66
N ARG A 209 -11.72 -9.10 -6.61
CA ARG A 209 -11.05 -9.71 -7.75
C ARG A 209 -10.65 -8.68 -8.81
N ALA A 210 -9.61 -9.02 -9.56
CA ALA A 210 -9.18 -8.18 -10.68
C ALA A 210 -10.25 -8.10 -11.78
N THR A 211 -10.48 -6.89 -12.26
CA THR A 211 -11.35 -6.56 -13.39
C THR A 211 -10.51 -6.03 -14.56
N LYS A 212 -11.14 -5.92 -15.73
CA LYS A 212 -10.53 -5.21 -16.87
C LYS A 212 -10.07 -3.79 -16.47
N GLY A 213 -10.88 -3.06 -15.72
CA GLY A 213 -10.54 -1.72 -15.22
C GLY A 213 -9.32 -1.72 -14.32
N ALA A 214 -9.19 -2.70 -13.41
CA ALA A 214 -8.02 -2.86 -12.55
C ALA A 214 -6.73 -3.10 -13.36
N ALA A 215 -6.77 -3.96 -14.38
CA ALA A 215 -5.63 -4.23 -15.25
C ALA A 215 -5.25 -3.00 -16.10
N MET A 216 -6.23 -2.24 -16.56
CA MET A 216 -6.01 -0.98 -17.28
C MET A 216 -5.40 0.10 -16.37
N ALA A 217 -5.85 0.22 -15.12
CA ALA A 217 -5.31 1.17 -14.15
C ALA A 217 -3.84 0.84 -13.78
N LEU A 218 -3.53 -0.43 -13.54
CA LEU A 218 -2.15 -0.85 -13.30
C LEU A 218 -1.26 -0.56 -14.52
N LYS A 219 -1.76 -0.80 -15.74
CA LYS A 219 -1.04 -0.45 -16.98
C LYS A 219 -0.77 1.05 -17.08
N ALA A 220 -1.73 1.90 -16.73
CA ALA A 220 -1.56 3.34 -16.70
C ALA A 220 -0.45 3.74 -15.73
N ARG A 221 -0.45 3.22 -14.49
CA ARG A 221 0.59 3.48 -13.49
C ARG A 221 1.98 3.00 -13.93
N VAL A 222 2.09 1.82 -14.53
CA VAL A 222 3.38 1.30 -15.06
C VAL A 222 3.92 2.19 -16.17
N LEU A 223 3.06 2.65 -17.08
CA LEU A 223 3.43 3.56 -18.18
C LEU A 223 3.83 4.94 -17.66
N LEU A 224 3.14 5.45 -16.62
CA LEU A 224 3.51 6.70 -15.94
C LEU A 224 4.92 6.59 -15.33
N TYR A 225 5.23 5.48 -14.67
CA TYR A 225 6.57 5.23 -14.12
C TYR A 225 7.61 5.16 -15.25
N LYS A 226 7.34 4.39 -16.32
CA LYS A 226 8.21 4.28 -17.50
C LYS A 226 8.49 5.63 -18.16
N ALA A 227 7.56 6.59 -18.07
CA ALA A 227 7.72 7.95 -18.58
C ALA A 227 8.49 8.88 -17.63
N SER A 228 8.59 8.51 -16.35
CA SER A 228 9.15 9.37 -15.29
C SER A 228 10.68 9.33 -15.24
N PRO A 229 11.36 10.41 -14.77
CA PRO A 229 12.82 10.57 -14.83
C PRO A 229 13.63 9.48 -14.13
N LEU A 230 13.13 8.86 -13.07
CA LEU A 230 13.86 7.80 -12.35
C LEU A 230 13.98 6.52 -13.19
N PHE A 231 12.98 6.20 -14.00
CA PHE A 231 12.86 4.92 -14.72
C PHE A 231 13.39 4.98 -16.15
N GLY A 232 14.00 6.07 -16.52
CA GLY A 232 14.64 6.24 -17.84
C GLY A 232 14.58 7.66 -18.34
N THR A 233 14.88 7.85 -19.63
CA THR A 233 14.78 9.17 -20.26
C THR A 233 13.32 9.45 -20.61
N PRO A 234 12.73 10.52 -20.06
CA PRO A 234 11.38 10.98 -20.45
C PRO A 234 11.31 11.34 -21.94
N SER A 235 10.17 11.07 -22.55
CA SER A 235 9.91 11.49 -23.95
C SER A 235 8.42 11.72 -24.17
N ALA A 236 8.08 12.56 -25.14
CA ALA A 236 6.68 12.81 -25.50
C ALA A 236 5.93 11.51 -25.85
N ALA A 237 6.60 10.53 -26.49
CA ALA A 237 5.98 9.25 -26.81
C ALA A 237 5.65 8.41 -25.55
N LYS A 238 6.53 8.40 -24.53
CA LYS A 238 6.28 7.71 -23.26
C LYS A 238 5.14 8.40 -22.49
N TRP A 239 5.14 9.73 -22.42
CA TRP A 239 4.06 10.49 -21.78
C TRP A 239 2.72 10.32 -22.50
N GLN A 240 2.71 10.27 -23.84
CA GLN A 240 1.50 10.02 -24.61
C GLN A 240 0.92 8.63 -24.33
N ALA A 241 1.77 7.60 -24.27
CA ALA A 241 1.34 6.24 -23.96
C ALA A 241 0.74 6.14 -22.55
N ALA A 242 1.32 6.81 -21.55
CA ALA A 242 0.77 6.88 -20.21
C ALA A 242 -0.56 7.65 -20.17
N SER A 243 -0.63 8.78 -20.88
CA SER A 243 -1.84 9.58 -21.03
C SER A 243 -2.99 8.76 -21.63
N ASP A 244 -2.73 8.08 -22.73
CA ASP A 244 -3.74 7.27 -23.42
C ASP A 244 -4.25 6.13 -22.52
N ALA A 245 -3.37 5.51 -21.73
CA ALA A 245 -3.74 4.45 -20.81
C ALA A 245 -4.61 4.96 -19.64
N ALA A 246 -4.24 6.07 -19.02
CA ALA A 246 -5.06 6.68 -17.96
C ALA A 246 -6.41 7.16 -18.49
N LYS A 247 -6.41 7.79 -19.68
CA LYS A 247 -7.64 8.24 -20.34
C LYS A 247 -8.57 7.06 -20.68
N ALA A 248 -8.03 5.93 -21.09
CA ALA A 248 -8.81 4.75 -21.40
C ALA A 248 -9.56 4.20 -20.18
N VAL A 249 -8.99 4.28 -18.98
CA VAL A 249 -9.70 3.92 -17.72
C VAL A 249 -10.83 4.91 -17.45
N ILE A 250 -10.56 6.19 -17.58
CA ILE A 250 -11.55 7.26 -17.39
C ILE A 250 -12.73 7.08 -18.37
N ASP A 251 -12.45 6.75 -19.62
CA ASP A 251 -13.44 6.60 -20.69
C ASP A 251 -14.27 5.31 -20.61
N LEU A 252 -13.93 4.37 -19.71
CA LEU A 252 -14.83 3.25 -19.40
C LEU A 252 -16.18 3.74 -18.85
N GLY A 253 -16.21 4.90 -18.16
CA GLY A 253 -17.42 5.47 -17.59
C GLY A 253 -18.08 4.60 -16.50
N LEU A 254 -17.29 3.71 -15.88
CA LEU A 254 -17.75 2.80 -14.82
C LEU A 254 -17.54 3.39 -13.42
N TYR A 255 -16.67 4.38 -13.30
CA TYR A 255 -16.25 4.97 -12.03
C TYR A 255 -16.62 6.44 -11.99
N GLU A 256 -17.03 6.92 -10.81
CA GLU A 256 -17.43 8.31 -10.62
C GLU A 256 -16.79 8.89 -9.37
N LEU A 257 -16.46 10.20 -9.39
CA LEU A 257 -16.10 10.89 -8.15
C LEU A 257 -17.31 10.94 -7.24
N ALA A 258 -17.16 10.41 -6.04
CA ALA A 258 -18.23 10.45 -5.05
C ALA A 258 -18.57 11.91 -4.65
N PRO A 259 -19.84 12.27 -4.52
CA PRO A 259 -20.23 13.62 -4.14
C PRO A 259 -19.86 13.90 -2.69
N VAL A 260 -19.40 15.13 -2.43
CA VAL A 260 -18.97 15.60 -1.11
C VAL A 260 -19.63 16.96 -0.85
N SER A 261 -20.24 17.12 0.31
CA SER A 261 -20.85 18.37 0.77
C SER A 261 -20.18 18.95 2.03
N GLY A 262 -19.32 18.16 2.68
CA GLY A 262 -18.58 18.54 3.87
C GLY A 262 -17.40 17.61 4.13
N TRP A 263 -16.69 17.87 5.21
CA TRP A 263 -15.53 17.04 5.58
C TRP A 263 -15.94 15.62 6.02
N GLU A 264 -17.13 15.47 6.60
CA GLU A 264 -17.70 14.17 7.00
C GLU A 264 -17.90 13.27 5.78
N ASP A 265 -18.53 13.80 4.72
CA ASP A 265 -18.73 13.05 3.48
C ASP A 265 -17.38 12.67 2.85
N TYR A 266 -16.39 13.58 2.91
CA TYR A 266 -15.06 13.28 2.40
C TYR A 266 -14.36 12.17 3.21
N ALA A 267 -14.45 12.20 4.53
CA ALA A 267 -13.89 11.16 5.39
C ALA A 267 -14.54 9.79 5.12
N ALA A 268 -15.86 9.78 4.92
CA ALA A 268 -16.63 8.56 4.65
C ALA A 268 -16.20 7.83 3.38
N LEU A 269 -15.62 8.52 2.39
CA LEU A 269 -15.11 7.89 1.15
C LEU A 269 -14.15 6.73 1.40
N PHE A 270 -13.43 6.75 2.51
CA PHE A 270 -12.34 5.81 2.79
C PHE A 270 -12.73 4.66 3.72
N TYR A 271 -13.96 4.64 4.20
CA TYR A 271 -14.55 3.51 4.93
C TYR A 271 -15.91 3.06 4.34
N ASP A 272 -16.32 3.62 3.20
CA ASP A 272 -17.47 3.18 2.42
C ASP A 272 -17.04 2.07 1.43
N ASN A 273 -17.55 0.86 1.66
CA ASN A 273 -17.30 -0.29 0.79
C ASN A 273 -17.92 -0.15 -0.61
N ASP A 274 -18.92 0.71 -0.76
CA ASP A 274 -19.65 0.96 -2.01
C ASP A 274 -19.17 2.24 -2.72
N ASN A 275 -18.00 2.78 -2.35
CA ASN A 275 -17.45 3.99 -2.96
C ASN A 275 -17.28 3.83 -4.48
N PRO A 276 -17.99 4.64 -5.30
CA PRO A 276 -17.99 4.51 -6.77
C PRO A 276 -16.66 4.88 -7.43
N GLU A 277 -15.69 5.43 -6.70
CA GLU A 277 -14.34 5.70 -7.20
C GLU A 277 -13.48 4.43 -7.29
N GLY A 278 -13.85 3.35 -6.60
CA GLY A 278 -13.04 2.15 -6.45
C GLY A 278 -12.87 1.41 -7.78
N ILE A 279 -11.62 1.26 -8.24
CA ILE A 279 -11.27 0.50 -9.46
C ILE A 279 -10.76 -0.89 -9.10
N TRP A 280 -9.90 -0.98 -8.11
CA TRP A 280 -9.48 -2.22 -7.50
C TRP A 280 -9.36 -2.00 -6.00
N VAL A 281 -10.19 -2.73 -5.26
CA VAL A 281 -10.41 -2.52 -3.82
C VAL A 281 -10.26 -3.85 -3.11
N LYS A 282 -9.52 -3.87 -2.03
CA LYS A 282 -9.54 -4.98 -1.08
C LYS A 282 -10.64 -4.72 -0.06
N HIS A 283 -11.57 -5.65 0.04
CA HIS A 283 -12.59 -5.66 1.08
C HIS A 283 -12.18 -6.62 2.18
N TYR A 284 -12.48 -6.26 3.41
CA TYR A 284 -12.32 -7.11 4.58
C TYR A 284 -13.70 -7.63 4.98
N ASP A 285 -13.86 -8.95 5.10
CA ASP A 285 -15.10 -9.56 5.55
C ASP A 285 -14.96 -10.01 7.00
N PRO A 286 -15.63 -9.33 7.95
CA PRO A 286 -15.57 -9.67 9.36
C PRO A 286 -16.11 -11.08 9.67
N ASN A 287 -16.88 -11.68 8.77
CA ASN A 287 -17.47 -13.00 8.95
C ASN A 287 -16.60 -14.13 8.39
N HIS A 288 -15.52 -13.82 7.68
CA HIS A 288 -14.62 -14.84 7.13
C HIS A 288 -13.53 -15.23 8.12
N PRO A 289 -13.37 -16.55 8.44
CA PRO A 289 -12.34 -17.01 9.35
C PRO A 289 -10.91 -16.66 8.91
N ASP A 290 -10.68 -16.43 7.63
CA ASP A 290 -9.37 -16.06 7.08
C ASP A 290 -9.00 -14.60 7.42
N ALA A 291 -9.98 -13.74 7.71
CA ALA A 291 -9.74 -12.43 8.30
C ALA A 291 -9.11 -12.55 9.71
N TRP A 292 -9.31 -13.68 10.38
CA TRP A 292 -8.74 -14.00 11.69
C TRP A 292 -7.32 -14.53 11.65
N SER A 293 -6.90 -15.15 10.57
CA SER A 293 -5.55 -15.73 10.50
C SER A 293 -4.45 -14.68 10.50
N ASP A 294 -4.82 -13.40 10.37
CA ASP A 294 -3.93 -12.28 10.52
C ASP A 294 -4.65 -11.10 11.24
N PRO A 295 -4.99 -11.24 12.53
CA PRO A 295 -5.58 -10.15 13.32
C PRO A 295 -4.66 -8.93 13.38
N GLU A 296 -3.35 -9.11 13.23
CA GLU A 296 -2.39 -8.01 13.13
C GLU A 296 -2.61 -7.17 11.86
N SER A 297 -3.15 -7.75 10.81
CA SER A 297 -3.27 -7.07 9.53
C SER A 297 -4.49 -6.15 9.41
N THR A 298 -5.60 -6.55 10.01
CA THR A 298 -6.85 -5.76 9.94
C THR A 298 -7.04 -4.88 11.17
N THR A 299 -6.85 -5.44 12.34
CA THR A 299 -7.05 -4.72 13.61
C THR A 299 -5.85 -3.85 13.96
N MET A 300 -4.61 -4.34 13.75
CA MET A 300 -3.40 -3.57 14.05
C MET A 300 -3.18 -2.38 13.12
N GLY A 301 -3.63 -2.45 11.85
CA GLY A 301 -3.58 -1.30 10.95
C GLY A 301 -4.35 -0.10 11.50
N VAL A 302 -5.54 -0.34 12.02
CA VAL A 302 -6.40 0.67 12.65
C VAL A 302 -5.87 1.08 14.01
N VAL A 303 -5.54 0.11 14.85
CA VAL A 303 -4.98 0.33 16.19
C VAL A 303 -3.73 1.21 16.13
N HIS A 304 -2.91 1.08 15.07
CA HIS A 304 -1.72 1.92 14.89
C HIS A 304 -2.01 3.38 14.49
N THR A 305 -3.21 3.70 14.07
CA THR A 305 -3.52 5.03 13.53
C THR A 305 -4.37 5.90 14.43
N VAL A 306 -5.06 5.30 15.41
CA VAL A 306 -5.93 6.06 16.31
C VAL A 306 -5.18 6.60 17.52
N PRO A 307 -5.63 7.75 18.07
CA PRO A 307 -5.11 8.25 19.33
C PRO A 307 -5.29 7.25 20.46
N PRO A 308 -4.39 7.20 21.42
CA PRO A 308 -4.57 6.42 22.63
C PRO A 308 -5.83 6.88 23.36
N GLY A 309 -6.55 5.95 23.99
CA GLY A 309 -7.82 6.26 24.64
C GLY A 309 -8.04 5.53 25.95
N PRO A 310 -9.05 5.91 26.76
CA PRO A 310 -9.34 5.32 28.05
C PRO A 310 -9.92 3.93 27.91
N GLY A 311 -9.21 2.95 28.44
CA GLY A 311 -9.68 1.58 28.47
C GLY A 311 -9.84 0.99 27.07
N ASN A 312 -10.59 -0.07 26.92
CA ASN A 312 -10.67 -0.90 25.71
C ASN A 312 -11.31 -0.24 24.47
N LEU A 313 -11.70 1.03 24.49
CA LEU A 313 -12.48 1.66 23.42
C LEU A 313 -11.67 2.58 22.48
N PHE A 314 -10.45 2.96 22.88
CA PHE A 314 -9.59 3.86 22.13
C PHE A 314 -8.13 3.43 22.11
N GLU A 315 -7.79 2.24 22.54
CA GLU A 315 -6.41 1.76 22.62
C GLU A 315 -5.77 1.62 21.23
N GLY A 316 -5.63 2.76 20.54
CA GLY A 316 -4.75 2.89 19.40
C GLY A 316 -3.29 2.86 19.87
N TRP A 317 -2.42 2.43 18.97
CA TRP A 317 -0.98 2.44 19.21
C TRP A 317 -0.33 3.77 18.84
N GLY A 318 -1.10 4.72 18.28
CA GLY A 318 -0.62 6.05 17.89
C GLY A 318 0.65 6.01 17.03
N THR A 319 0.82 4.99 16.20
CA THR A 319 2.10 4.70 15.53
C THR A 319 2.36 5.64 14.35
N PHE A 320 1.32 6.16 13.72
CA PHE A 320 1.39 6.97 12.51
C PHE A 320 0.97 8.40 12.81
N ASP A 321 1.96 9.21 13.14
CA ASP A 321 1.79 10.61 13.50
C ASP A 321 1.87 11.49 12.25
N VAL A 322 0.87 12.34 12.04
CA VAL A 322 0.89 13.30 10.93
C VAL A 322 1.89 14.40 11.22
N THR A 323 2.68 14.79 10.21
CA THR A 323 3.72 15.81 10.40
C THR A 323 3.17 17.22 10.28
N GLN A 324 3.79 18.17 10.99
CA GLN A 324 3.51 19.59 10.79
C GLN A 324 3.89 20.05 9.37
N ASN A 325 4.90 19.41 8.75
CA ASN A 325 5.32 19.68 7.39
C ASN A 325 4.17 19.49 6.38
N LEU A 326 3.37 18.44 6.53
CA LEU A 326 2.17 18.22 5.72
C LEU A 326 1.09 19.26 6.05
N ILE A 327 0.82 19.50 7.34
CA ILE A 327 -0.18 20.46 7.80
C ILE A 327 0.09 21.86 7.23
N ASP A 328 1.35 22.30 7.20
CA ASP A 328 1.74 23.61 6.68
C ASP A 328 1.43 23.80 5.18
N LYS A 329 1.36 22.71 4.41
CA LYS A 329 1.03 22.72 2.98
C LYS A 329 -0.47 22.86 2.71
N ILE A 330 -1.33 22.36 3.62
CA ILE A 330 -2.78 22.35 3.40
C ILE A 330 -3.31 23.78 3.30
N GLN A 331 -4.05 24.10 2.24
CA GLN A 331 -4.58 25.43 1.94
C GLN A 331 -5.72 25.85 2.87
N MET A 332 -6.05 27.14 2.83
CA MET A 332 -7.30 27.66 3.38
C MET A 332 -8.50 27.20 2.53
N ALA A 333 -9.70 27.25 3.10
CA ALA A 333 -10.92 26.83 2.41
C ALA A 333 -11.24 27.64 1.13
N ASP A 334 -10.70 28.85 1.02
CA ASP A 334 -10.82 29.68 -0.17
C ASP A 334 -9.76 29.39 -1.25
N GLY A 335 -8.90 28.40 -1.01
CA GLY A 335 -7.82 27.98 -1.91
C GLY A 335 -6.55 28.82 -1.80
N THR A 336 -6.48 29.77 -0.89
CA THR A 336 -5.24 30.54 -0.65
C THR A 336 -4.24 29.71 0.16
N PRO A 337 -2.93 29.92 -0.05
CA PRO A 337 -1.90 29.29 0.78
C PRO A 337 -2.05 29.62 2.27
N TYR A 338 -1.84 28.63 3.13
CA TYR A 338 -1.70 28.90 4.56
C TYR A 338 -0.42 29.68 4.86
N VAL A 339 -0.53 30.65 5.74
CA VAL A 339 0.61 31.43 6.21
C VAL A 339 0.91 31.02 7.65
N LYS A 340 1.95 30.20 7.82
CA LYS A 340 2.43 29.74 9.13
C LYS A 340 2.84 30.94 9.98
N PRO A 341 2.41 31.03 11.25
CA PRO A 341 2.92 32.02 12.20
C PRO A 341 4.45 31.90 12.37
N SER A 342 5.12 33.03 12.56
CA SER A 342 6.58 33.08 12.75
C SER A 342 7.06 32.66 14.15
N GLY A 343 6.16 32.21 15.02
CA GLY A 343 6.44 31.78 16.38
C GLY A 343 5.18 31.27 17.07
N PRO A 344 5.23 31.02 18.39
CA PRO A 344 4.08 30.54 19.14
C PRO A 344 2.84 31.42 18.95
N THR A 345 1.68 30.80 18.82
CA THR A 345 0.40 31.49 18.57
C THR A 345 -0.70 30.97 19.49
N ASP A 346 -1.59 31.84 19.91
CA ASP A 346 -2.83 31.51 20.62
C ASP A 346 -4.02 31.28 19.67
N LYS A 347 -3.82 31.48 18.37
CA LYS A 347 -4.84 31.20 17.35
C LYS A 347 -4.80 29.76 16.94
N ASN A 348 -5.97 29.15 16.83
CA ASN A 348 -6.11 27.79 16.31
C ASN A 348 -5.55 27.72 14.87
N PRO A 349 -4.47 26.94 14.63
CA PRO A 349 -3.80 26.88 13.32
C PRO A 349 -4.57 26.06 12.28
N TRP A 350 -5.64 25.40 12.67
CA TRP A 350 -6.47 24.53 11.81
C TRP A 350 -7.77 25.21 11.38
N GLU A 351 -8.10 26.36 11.94
CA GLU A 351 -9.32 27.09 11.63
C GLU A 351 -9.31 27.63 10.19
N GLY A 352 -10.43 27.46 9.49
CA GLY A 352 -10.60 27.97 8.13
C GLY A 352 -9.80 27.23 7.04
N ARG A 353 -9.23 26.07 7.36
CA ARG A 353 -8.51 25.22 6.39
C ARG A 353 -9.47 24.43 5.53
N GLU A 354 -9.00 23.95 4.38
CA GLU A 354 -9.78 23.11 3.51
C GLU A 354 -10.23 21.80 4.18
N ILE A 355 -11.31 21.21 3.68
CA ILE A 355 -12.00 20.10 4.34
C ILE A 355 -11.15 18.84 4.53
N ARG A 356 -10.14 18.59 3.65
CA ARG A 356 -9.27 17.40 3.74
C ARG A 356 -8.38 17.40 4.98
N LEU A 357 -8.09 18.57 5.56
CA LEU A 357 -7.43 18.61 6.86
C LEU A 357 -8.27 17.86 7.90
N LYS A 358 -9.50 18.31 8.12
CA LYS A 358 -10.36 17.73 9.16
C LYS A 358 -10.84 16.32 8.82
N ALA A 359 -11.00 16.02 7.52
CA ALA A 359 -11.41 14.68 7.07
C ALA A 359 -10.32 13.61 7.28
N ASN A 360 -9.05 13.98 7.19
CA ASN A 360 -7.93 13.03 7.17
C ASN A 360 -7.07 13.07 8.44
N ILE A 361 -7.20 14.11 9.27
CA ILE A 361 -6.27 14.37 10.37
C ILE A 361 -7.06 14.72 11.64
N LEU A 362 -6.63 14.18 12.78
CA LEU A 362 -7.10 14.54 14.10
C LEU A 362 -6.13 15.51 14.74
N CYS A 363 -6.67 16.64 15.19
CA CYS A 363 -5.96 17.72 15.86
C CYS A 363 -6.43 17.86 17.31
N ASP A 364 -5.67 18.59 18.12
CA ASP A 364 -6.09 18.92 19.50
C ASP A 364 -7.46 19.64 19.52
N GLY A 365 -8.40 19.10 20.30
CA GLY A 365 -9.77 19.59 20.40
C GLY A 365 -10.77 18.96 19.42
N ASP A 366 -10.34 18.11 18.48
CA ASP A 366 -11.27 17.37 17.63
C ASP A 366 -12.02 16.30 18.45
N LEU A 367 -13.32 16.13 18.15
CA LEU A 367 -14.09 15.05 18.75
C LEU A 367 -13.75 13.73 18.08
N TRP A 368 -13.38 12.75 18.90
CA TRP A 368 -13.08 11.39 18.48
C TRP A 368 -13.62 10.36 19.47
N GLY A 369 -13.99 9.18 18.96
CA GLY A 369 -14.38 8.04 19.76
C GLY A 369 -15.70 7.42 19.36
N TYR A 370 -15.99 6.24 19.92
CA TYR A 370 -17.15 5.42 19.62
C TYR A 370 -18.30 5.73 20.61
N ALA A 371 -19.53 5.81 20.10
CA ALA A 371 -20.77 5.96 20.88
C ALA A 371 -20.70 7.07 21.95
N ASP A 372 -21.02 6.75 23.21
CA ASP A 372 -21.07 7.69 24.33
C ASP A 372 -19.67 8.06 24.88
N ASP A 373 -18.61 7.40 24.38
CA ASP A 373 -17.22 7.66 24.79
C ASP A 373 -16.52 8.69 23.89
N LYS A 374 -17.26 9.32 22.99
CA LYS A 374 -16.73 10.45 22.20
C LYS A 374 -16.24 11.57 23.11
N ARG A 375 -14.99 11.95 22.95
CA ARG A 375 -14.35 13.05 23.68
C ARG A 375 -13.42 13.87 22.79
N GLU A 376 -13.02 15.02 23.27
CA GLU A 376 -11.98 15.79 22.62
C GLU A 376 -10.63 15.06 22.69
N VAL A 377 -9.87 15.14 21.61
CA VAL A 377 -8.44 14.78 21.57
C VAL A 377 -7.67 15.83 22.34
N GLU A 378 -6.89 15.42 23.32
CA GLU A 378 -6.21 16.31 24.26
C GLU A 378 -4.69 16.05 24.24
N VAL A 379 -3.97 16.66 23.29
CA VAL A 379 -2.49 16.50 23.18
C VAL A 379 -1.70 17.58 23.91
N PHE A 380 -2.36 18.49 24.64
CA PHE A 380 -1.72 19.63 25.29
C PHE A 380 -0.91 19.22 26.53
N LEU A 381 0.19 19.91 26.75
CA LEU A 381 0.97 19.90 27.99
C LEU A 381 0.51 21.03 28.94
N GLY A 382 0.73 20.85 30.25
CA GLY A 382 0.50 21.93 31.21
C GLY A 382 1.61 22.97 31.18
N SER A 383 1.26 24.26 31.23
CA SER A 383 2.25 25.33 31.37
C SER A 383 2.94 25.35 32.73
N ASP A 384 2.30 24.77 33.75
CA ASP A 384 2.82 24.59 35.10
C ASP A 384 2.09 23.41 35.79
N ALA A 385 2.50 23.10 37.01
CA ALA A 385 1.97 21.96 37.79
C ALA A 385 0.48 22.10 38.21
N SER A 386 -0.17 23.23 37.98
CA SER A 386 -1.61 23.41 38.24
C SER A 386 -2.49 22.96 37.07
N VAL A 387 -1.91 22.73 35.91
CA VAL A 387 -2.62 22.27 34.71
C VAL A 387 -2.26 20.80 34.46
N VAL A 388 -3.23 19.91 34.60
CA VAL A 388 -3.07 18.49 34.28
C VAL A 388 -2.88 18.37 32.77
N PRO A 389 -1.83 17.67 32.28
CA PRO A 389 -1.66 17.41 30.86
C PRO A 389 -2.86 16.69 30.26
N GLY A 390 -3.10 16.94 28.97
CA GLY A 390 -4.15 16.24 28.23
C GLY A 390 -3.91 14.73 28.16
N LYS A 391 -4.96 13.96 28.11
CA LYS A 391 -4.91 12.49 28.19
C LYS A 391 -4.06 11.86 27.08
N ASP A 392 -4.11 12.46 25.88
CA ASP A 392 -3.44 11.97 24.67
C ASP A 392 -2.06 12.60 24.46
N SER A 393 -1.56 13.36 25.46
CA SER A 393 -0.25 13.99 25.38
C SER A 393 0.86 13.04 25.84
N VAL A 394 2.10 13.33 25.45
CA VAL A 394 3.30 12.58 25.88
C VAL A 394 3.58 12.63 27.38
N GLU A 395 2.85 13.43 28.15
CA GLU A 395 2.85 13.50 29.61
C GLU A 395 1.50 13.10 30.22
N GLY A 396 0.55 12.65 29.38
CA GLY A 396 -0.81 12.30 29.76
C GLY A 396 -0.99 10.87 30.25
N GLU A 397 -2.25 10.48 30.41
CA GLU A 397 -2.64 9.14 30.88
C GLU A 397 -2.16 8.04 29.93
N TYR A 398 -2.13 8.31 28.61
CA TYR A 398 -1.78 7.35 27.56
C TYR A 398 -0.43 7.67 26.89
N TRP A 399 0.50 8.24 27.63
CA TRP A 399 1.78 8.78 27.17
C TRP A 399 2.60 7.81 26.27
N TRP A 400 2.50 6.48 26.49
CA TRP A 400 3.31 5.50 25.73
C TRP A 400 2.87 5.30 24.27
N ASN A 401 1.66 5.76 23.93
CA ASN A 401 1.10 5.73 22.58
C ASN A 401 0.68 7.13 22.10
N ALA A 402 1.13 8.15 22.81
CA ALA A 402 0.80 9.53 22.45
C ALA A 402 1.59 9.98 21.23
N SER A 403 0.96 10.77 20.37
CA SER A 403 1.62 11.31 19.19
C SER A 403 2.77 12.26 19.57
N ASN A 404 3.96 12.01 19.03
CA ASN A 404 5.11 12.90 19.17
C ASN A 404 4.96 14.19 18.35
N THR A 405 4.17 14.14 17.28
CA THR A 405 3.92 15.32 16.44
C THR A 405 2.72 16.16 16.88
N GLY A 406 1.90 15.65 17.81
CA GLY A 406 0.66 16.30 18.25
C GLY A 406 -0.52 16.11 17.28
N TYR A 407 -0.40 15.22 16.30
CA TYR A 407 -1.43 14.91 15.32
C TYR A 407 -1.56 13.42 15.12
N SER A 408 -2.77 12.96 14.79
CA SER A 408 -3.01 11.56 14.44
C SER A 408 -3.72 11.45 13.09
N MET A 409 -3.52 10.32 12.41
CA MET A 409 -4.21 10.03 11.16
C MET A 409 -5.69 9.71 11.44
N ARG A 410 -6.59 10.26 10.62
CA ARG A 410 -8.03 9.99 10.64
C ARG A 410 -8.50 9.26 9.39
N LYS A 411 -7.83 9.47 8.26
CA LYS A 411 -8.24 8.91 6.96
C LYS A 411 -8.45 7.40 7.03
N GLY A 412 -9.59 6.94 6.53
CA GLY A 412 -9.96 5.53 6.55
C GLY A 412 -10.41 5.01 7.91
N MET A 413 -10.69 5.90 8.87
CA MET A 413 -11.13 5.53 10.21
C MET A 413 -12.59 5.91 10.40
N ASP A 414 -13.46 4.91 10.54
CA ASP A 414 -14.86 5.15 10.90
C ASP A 414 -14.94 5.54 12.40
N PRO A 415 -15.42 6.76 12.72
CA PRO A 415 -15.50 7.21 14.11
C PRO A 415 -16.54 6.43 14.93
N ASP A 416 -17.45 5.73 14.27
CA ASP A 416 -18.50 4.94 14.93
C ASP A 416 -18.11 3.46 15.08
N TYR A 417 -16.85 3.10 14.77
CA TYR A 417 -16.35 1.74 14.89
C TYR A 417 -15.84 1.43 16.31
N ASP A 418 -16.36 0.32 16.89
CA ASP A 418 -15.89 -0.23 18.15
C ASP A 418 -14.69 -1.18 17.92
N MET A 419 -13.48 -0.68 18.07
CA MET A 419 -12.24 -1.45 17.82
C MET A 419 -12.08 -2.68 18.73
N TYR A 420 -12.69 -2.67 19.91
CA TYR A 420 -12.57 -3.77 20.89
C TYR A 420 -13.87 -4.52 21.09
N GLY A 421 -14.92 -4.14 20.35
CA GLY A 421 -16.18 -4.83 20.32
C GLY A 421 -16.12 -6.17 19.61
N THR A 422 -17.27 -6.76 19.44
CA THR A 422 -17.45 -8.01 18.68
C THR A 422 -17.49 -7.80 17.18
N THR A 423 -17.48 -6.57 16.73
CA THR A 423 -17.58 -6.18 15.32
C THR A 423 -16.19 -6.02 14.76
N GLN A 424 -15.87 -6.79 13.73
CA GLN A 424 -14.60 -6.67 13.03
C GLN A 424 -14.66 -5.60 11.95
N MET A 425 -13.50 -5.09 11.57
CA MET A 425 -13.36 -4.10 10.54
C MET A 425 -13.65 -4.68 9.15
N ASP A 426 -14.49 -4.02 8.38
CA ASP A 426 -14.80 -4.34 7.00
C ASP A 426 -14.42 -3.22 6.02
N TRP A 427 -13.49 -2.34 6.40
CA TRP A 427 -13.11 -1.16 5.62
C TRP A 427 -12.37 -1.52 4.35
N PRO A 428 -12.64 -0.81 3.23
CA PRO A 428 -11.94 -1.03 1.99
C PRO A 428 -10.52 -0.47 2.02
N TRP A 429 -9.61 -1.13 1.30
CA TRP A 429 -8.33 -0.53 0.90
C TRP A 429 -8.31 -0.35 -0.62
N PHE A 430 -8.16 0.90 -1.06
CA PHE A 430 -8.14 1.25 -2.49
C PHE A 430 -6.72 1.13 -3.06
N TYR A 431 -6.48 0.12 -3.90
CA TYR A 431 -5.25 0.02 -4.68
C TYR A 431 -5.25 0.98 -5.87
N PHE A 432 -6.43 1.15 -6.49
CA PHE A 432 -6.70 2.10 -7.55
C PHE A 432 -8.08 2.70 -7.37
N ARG A 433 -8.16 4.02 -7.56
CA ARG A 433 -9.41 4.76 -7.60
C ARG A 433 -9.37 5.85 -8.67
N LEU A 434 -10.53 6.33 -9.11
CA LEU A 434 -10.67 7.25 -10.24
C LEU A 434 -9.87 8.54 -10.07
N SER A 435 -9.77 9.07 -8.86
CA SER A 435 -8.99 10.28 -8.56
C SER A 435 -7.53 10.15 -8.97
N GLU A 436 -6.91 8.97 -8.75
CA GLU A 436 -5.55 8.72 -9.20
C GLU A 436 -5.46 8.77 -10.73
N MET A 437 -6.40 8.15 -11.44
CA MET A 437 -6.41 8.18 -12.92
C MET A 437 -6.57 9.59 -13.47
N TYR A 438 -7.36 10.45 -12.80
CA TYR A 438 -7.46 11.85 -13.17
C TYR A 438 -6.13 12.59 -13.00
N LEU A 439 -5.43 12.32 -11.90
CA LEU A 439 -4.14 12.95 -11.62
C LEU A 439 -3.02 12.39 -12.51
N ASP A 440 -3.01 11.08 -12.80
CA ASP A 440 -2.07 10.47 -13.74
C ASP A 440 -2.22 11.06 -15.15
N TYR A 441 -3.47 11.21 -15.61
CA TYR A 441 -3.77 11.86 -16.88
C TYR A 441 -3.35 13.33 -16.89
N ALA A 442 -3.65 14.07 -15.82
CA ALA A 442 -3.29 15.48 -15.71
C ALA A 442 -1.77 15.68 -15.75
N GLU A 443 -0.98 14.85 -15.05
CA GLU A 443 0.49 14.91 -15.14
C GLU A 443 0.99 14.71 -16.57
N CYS A 444 0.48 13.67 -17.22
CA CYS A 444 0.86 13.40 -18.61
C CYS A 444 0.53 14.59 -19.53
N GLN A 445 -0.61 15.24 -19.35
CA GLN A 445 -1.00 16.42 -20.13
C GLN A 445 -0.09 17.63 -19.88
N ILE A 446 0.34 17.84 -18.62
CA ILE A 446 1.34 18.88 -18.29
C ILE A 446 2.67 18.59 -18.99
N GLU A 447 3.14 17.35 -18.94
CA GLU A 447 4.41 16.97 -19.58
C GLU A 447 4.36 17.02 -21.12
N LEU A 448 3.17 16.94 -21.69
CA LEU A 448 2.90 17.13 -23.13
C LEU A 448 2.64 18.58 -23.51
N GLY A 449 2.57 19.52 -22.54
CA GLY A 449 2.29 20.94 -22.79
C GLY A 449 0.80 21.28 -23.02
N ASN A 450 -0.11 20.39 -22.61
CA ASN A 450 -1.56 20.55 -22.76
C ASN A 450 -2.20 21.05 -21.46
N ASP A 451 -1.69 22.14 -20.90
CA ASP A 451 -2.08 22.68 -19.57
C ASP A 451 -3.58 22.89 -19.41
N ALA A 452 -4.28 23.34 -20.44
CA ALA A 452 -5.73 23.56 -20.39
C ALA A 452 -6.52 22.24 -20.21
N GLU A 453 -6.02 21.13 -20.74
CA GLU A 453 -6.63 19.82 -20.56
C GLU A 453 -6.33 19.29 -19.16
N ALA A 454 -5.09 19.40 -18.67
CA ALA A 454 -4.70 19.03 -17.32
C ALA A 454 -5.54 19.77 -16.28
N ALA A 455 -5.73 21.07 -16.46
CA ALA A 455 -6.52 21.92 -15.55
C ALA A 455 -7.93 21.39 -15.30
N LYS A 456 -8.59 20.82 -16.31
CA LYS A 456 -9.95 20.26 -16.17
C LYS A 456 -9.99 19.13 -15.13
N TYR A 457 -8.99 18.26 -15.13
CA TYR A 457 -8.97 17.10 -14.21
C TYR A 457 -8.48 17.49 -12.82
N ILE A 458 -7.53 18.40 -12.72
CA ILE A 458 -7.10 18.98 -11.44
C ILE A 458 -8.30 19.68 -10.77
N ASN A 459 -9.04 20.50 -11.50
CA ASN A 459 -10.18 21.23 -10.94
C ASN A 459 -11.36 20.32 -10.58
N LYS A 460 -11.55 19.17 -11.24
CA LYS A 460 -12.54 18.16 -10.77
C LYS A 460 -12.23 17.67 -9.36
N ILE A 461 -10.96 17.38 -9.05
CA ILE A 461 -10.53 16.96 -7.72
C ILE A 461 -10.71 18.11 -6.72
N ARG A 462 -10.27 19.31 -7.06
CA ARG A 462 -10.40 20.51 -6.21
C ARG A 462 -11.87 20.79 -5.88
N ASN A 463 -12.72 20.81 -6.88
CA ASN A 463 -14.14 21.12 -6.71
C ASN A 463 -14.86 20.06 -5.86
N ARG A 464 -14.48 18.77 -6.00
CA ARG A 464 -14.97 17.72 -5.11
C ARG A 464 -14.54 17.96 -3.66
N ALA A 465 -13.32 18.48 -3.42
CA ALA A 465 -12.82 18.89 -2.12
C ALA A 465 -13.33 20.29 -1.68
N LEU A 466 -14.35 20.83 -2.35
CA LEU A 466 -14.98 22.14 -2.09
C LEU A 466 -14.00 23.32 -2.25
N LEU A 467 -12.90 23.14 -2.95
CA LEU A 467 -11.97 24.21 -3.30
C LEU A 467 -12.36 24.87 -4.63
N PRO A 468 -12.08 26.17 -4.81
CA PRO A 468 -12.22 26.81 -6.11
C PRO A 468 -11.22 26.28 -7.12
N ASP A 469 -11.48 26.54 -8.41
CA ASP A 469 -10.50 26.27 -9.46
C ASP A 469 -9.15 26.92 -9.09
N PHE A 470 -8.06 26.22 -9.38
CA PHE A 470 -6.74 26.77 -9.08
C PHE A 470 -6.44 27.99 -9.94
N THR A 471 -5.56 28.85 -9.42
CA THR A 471 -4.99 29.97 -10.14
C THR A 471 -3.46 29.90 -10.05
N GLY A 472 -2.76 30.33 -11.12
CA GLY A 472 -1.30 30.37 -11.14
C GLY A 472 -0.66 29.16 -11.84
N ASP A 473 0.44 28.66 -11.30
CA ASP A 473 1.25 27.61 -11.91
C ASP A 473 0.56 26.25 -11.85
N ILE A 474 0.36 25.62 -13.00
CA ILE A 474 -0.36 24.36 -13.13
C ILE A 474 0.40 23.17 -12.50
N ARG A 475 1.74 23.19 -12.57
CA ARG A 475 2.56 22.13 -12.01
C ARG A 475 2.51 22.18 -10.48
N ALA A 476 2.54 23.38 -9.90
CA ALA A 476 2.36 23.56 -8.47
C ALA A 476 0.95 23.12 -8.02
N ALA A 477 -0.09 23.48 -8.78
CA ALA A 477 -1.46 23.04 -8.51
C ALA A 477 -1.60 21.50 -8.59
N TYR A 478 -1.02 20.88 -9.62
CA TYR A 478 -1.01 19.42 -9.76
C TYR A 478 -0.30 18.75 -8.57
N ARG A 479 0.91 19.22 -8.19
CA ARG A 479 1.68 18.66 -7.06
C ARG A 479 0.90 18.74 -5.76
N TYR A 480 0.25 19.88 -5.54
CA TYR A 480 -0.62 20.07 -4.39
C TYR A 480 -1.78 19.06 -4.38
N GLU A 481 -2.55 18.99 -5.46
CA GLU A 481 -3.71 18.08 -5.52
C GLU A 481 -3.29 16.61 -5.43
N ARG A 482 -2.16 16.24 -6.04
CA ARG A 482 -1.63 14.87 -5.96
C ARG A 482 -1.35 14.47 -4.52
N GLN A 483 -0.68 15.32 -3.74
CA GLN A 483 -0.37 15.04 -2.34
C GLN A 483 -1.63 15.08 -1.47
N MET A 484 -2.47 16.12 -1.60
CA MET A 484 -3.65 16.27 -0.74
C MET A 484 -4.72 15.21 -1.01
N GLU A 485 -4.92 14.85 -2.26
CA GLU A 485 -5.92 13.85 -2.64
C GLU A 485 -5.51 12.43 -2.24
N LEU A 486 -4.26 12.07 -2.51
CA LEU A 486 -3.71 10.73 -2.26
C LEU A 486 -2.92 10.63 -0.94
N MET A 487 -3.08 11.62 -0.07
CA MET A 487 -2.47 11.67 1.27
C MET A 487 -2.71 10.33 2.01
N PHE A 488 -1.66 9.76 2.60
CA PHE A 488 -1.64 8.48 3.33
C PHE A 488 -1.98 7.22 2.50
N GLU A 489 -2.17 7.33 1.18
CA GLU A 489 -2.35 6.19 0.28
C GLU A 489 -1.00 5.70 -0.28
N SER A 490 0.11 6.11 0.31
CA SER A 490 1.49 5.71 -0.02
C SER A 490 2.02 6.16 -1.37
N GLN A 491 1.24 6.86 -2.17
CA GLN A 491 1.65 7.27 -3.52
C GLN A 491 2.76 8.32 -3.50
N TRP A 492 2.75 9.23 -2.51
CA TRP A 492 3.67 10.37 -2.46
C TRP A 492 5.15 9.98 -2.38
N TRP A 493 5.47 8.88 -1.66
CA TRP A 493 6.84 8.36 -1.63
C TRP A 493 7.32 7.84 -2.99
N PHE A 494 6.45 7.12 -3.70
CA PHE A 494 6.76 6.65 -5.04
C PHE A 494 6.84 7.82 -6.02
N ASP A 495 5.99 8.82 -5.89
CA ASP A 495 5.98 10.03 -6.71
C ASP A 495 7.28 10.84 -6.53
N LYS A 496 7.69 11.12 -5.30
CA LYS A 496 8.95 11.81 -5.01
C LYS A 496 10.16 11.08 -5.56
N ARG A 497 10.15 9.74 -5.51
CA ARG A 497 11.22 8.92 -6.10
C ARG A 497 11.19 9.00 -7.63
N ARG A 498 10.06 8.74 -8.28
CA ARG A 498 9.97 8.73 -9.74
C ARG A 498 10.28 10.09 -10.39
N TRP A 499 10.05 11.18 -9.65
CA TRP A 499 10.45 12.54 -10.06
C TRP A 499 11.91 12.87 -9.74
N LYS A 500 12.62 12.04 -8.99
CA LYS A 500 13.98 12.27 -8.49
C LYS A 500 14.06 13.51 -7.59
N GLU A 501 13.15 13.62 -6.62
CA GLU A 501 13.04 14.75 -5.68
C GLU A 501 13.24 14.35 -4.20
N MET A 502 13.74 13.13 -3.92
CA MET A 502 13.92 12.68 -2.53
C MET A 502 15.03 13.44 -1.80
N ASP A 503 16.06 13.89 -2.50
CA ASP A 503 17.11 14.75 -1.93
C ASP A 503 16.54 16.07 -1.44
N GLN A 504 15.63 16.67 -2.20
CA GLN A 504 14.92 17.90 -1.83
C GLN A 504 13.98 17.64 -0.66
N GLU A 505 13.26 16.53 -0.68
CA GLU A 505 12.33 16.12 0.38
C GLU A 505 13.03 16.01 1.74
N TYR A 506 14.18 15.33 1.79
CA TYR A 506 14.90 15.06 3.03
C TYR A 506 15.77 16.22 3.51
N ASN A 507 16.23 17.09 2.61
CA ASN A 507 17.09 18.23 2.95
C ASN A 507 16.30 19.54 3.15
N ALA A 508 15.00 19.56 2.87
CA ALA A 508 14.19 20.78 2.94
C ALA A 508 14.04 21.30 4.37
N ALA A 509 13.70 20.42 5.30
CA ALA A 509 13.51 20.74 6.72
C ALA A 509 13.53 19.44 7.55
N PRO A 510 13.77 19.54 8.87
CA PRO A 510 13.47 18.43 9.78
C PRO A 510 11.98 18.10 9.76
N ILE A 511 11.63 16.91 10.24
CA ILE A 511 10.25 16.56 10.52
C ILE A 511 9.82 17.35 11.75
N LEU A 512 8.73 18.08 11.60
CA LEU A 512 8.18 18.97 12.61
C LEU A 512 6.87 18.42 13.17
N GLY A 513 6.58 18.76 14.42
CA GLY A 513 5.31 18.57 15.09
C GLY A 513 4.78 19.87 15.67
N CYS A 514 3.59 19.80 16.24
CA CYS A 514 2.98 20.86 17.02
C CYS A 514 3.07 20.55 18.52
N LYS A 515 3.65 21.44 19.30
CA LYS A 515 3.56 21.38 20.75
C LYS A 515 2.44 22.31 21.21
N VAL A 516 1.48 21.77 21.93
CA VAL A 516 0.34 22.52 22.48
C VAL A 516 0.56 22.70 23.98
N THR A 517 0.53 23.94 24.46
CA THR A 517 0.65 24.26 25.87
C THR A 517 -0.64 24.92 26.38
N LYS A 518 -1.27 24.34 27.40
CA LYS A 518 -2.47 24.90 28.05
C LYS A 518 -2.09 25.62 29.34
N TYR A 519 -2.67 26.78 29.53
CA TYR A 519 -2.46 27.65 30.70
C TYR A 519 -3.60 27.51 31.73
N PRO A 520 -3.38 27.95 33.02
CA PRO A 520 -4.39 27.84 34.07
C PRO A 520 -5.73 28.55 33.81
N ASP A 521 -5.75 29.56 32.96
CA ASP A 521 -6.95 30.25 32.51
C ASP A 521 -7.69 29.55 31.36
N GLY A 522 -7.13 28.41 30.87
CA GLY A 522 -7.69 27.57 29.83
C GLY A 522 -7.27 27.90 28.41
N HIS A 523 -6.57 29.05 28.18
CA HIS A 523 -6.07 29.30 26.81
C HIS A 523 -4.95 28.34 26.44
N LYS A 524 -4.81 28.10 25.13
CA LYS A 524 -3.78 27.22 24.54
C LYS A 524 -2.84 28.05 23.67
N VAL A 525 -1.57 27.67 23.67
CA VAL A 525 -0.54 28.21 22.78
C VAL A 525 0.03 27.06 21.95
N TYR A 526 0.15 27.30 20.65
CA TYR A 526 0.60 26.32 19.65
C TYR A 526 2.00 26.73 19.14
N GLU A 527 2.96 25.83 19.29
CA GLU A 527 4.33 25.94 18.76
C GLU A 527 4.47 24.96 17.59
N LEU A 528 4.57 25.48 16.36
CA LEU A 528 4.50 24.68 15.13
C LEU A 528 5.88 24.28 14.58
N ASP A 529 6.96 24.62 15.28
CA ASP A 529 8.35 24.35 14.86
C ASP A 529 9.04 23.34 15.80
N ASN A 530 8.29 22.44 16.43
CA ASN A 530 8.84 21.42 17.30
C ASN A 530 9.54 20.34 16.45
N GLU A 531 10.88 20.30 16.47
CA GLU A 531 11.68 19.33 15.71
C GLU A 531 11.53 17.92 16.32
N ILE A 532 11.15 16.96 15.49
CA ILE A 532 10.94 15.54 15.87
C ILE A 532 12.04 14.64 15.33
N ASP A 533 12.41 14.81 14.06
CA ASP A 533 13.38 13.92 13.38
C ASP A 533 14.12 14.66 12.26
N GLN A 534 15.37 14.26 12.00
CA GLN A 534 16.16 14.75 10.88
C GLN A 534 16.46 13.61 9.92
N ARG A 535 15.84 13.64 8.76
CA ARG A 535 16.07 12.66 7.70
C ARG A 535 17.40 12.87 6.99
N VAL A 536 17.94 11.79 6.42
CA VAL A 536 19.25 11.81 5.76
C VAL A 536 19.14 11.16 4.38
N TRP A 537 19.63 11.87 3.34
CA TRP A 537 19.74 11.35 1.99
C TRP A 537 21.20 11.15 1.60
N ASN A 538 21.58 9.91 1.31
CA ASN A 538 22.98 9.54 1.02
C ASN A 538 23.29 9.44 -0.49
N GLY A 539 22.46 10.00 -1.35
CA GLY A 539 22.73 10.13 -2.79
C GLY A 539 21.85 9.27 -3.69
N ASP A 540 22.03 9.41 -5.00
CA ASP A 540 21.16 8.86 -6.04
C ASP A 540 21.01 7.34 -6.00
N GLN A 541 22.04 6.61 -5.51
CA GLN A 541 21.95 5.16 -5.33
C GLN A 541 20.81 4.75 -4.38
N CYS A 542 20.34 5.67 -3.54
CA CYS A 542 19.26 5.44 -2.58
C CYS A 542 17.85 5.54 -3.18
N TYR A 543 17.71 5.90 -4.45
CA TYR A 543 16.42 5.85 -5.13
C TYR A 543 15.86 4.42 -5.26
N PHE A 544 16.73 3.41 -5.31
CA PHE A 544 16.33 2.01 -5.37
C PHE A 544 16.90 1.23 -4.20
N TYR A 545 16.13 0.26 -3.73
CA TYR A 545 16.60 -0.62 -2.67
C TYR A 545 17.68 -1.57 -3.16
N PRO A 546 18.62 -1.96 -2.30
CA PRO A 546 19.64 -2.92 -2.65
C PRO A 546 19.06 -4.33 -2.83
N ILE A 547 19.61 -5.07 -3.78
CA ILE A 547 19.30 -6.50 -3.92
C ILE A 547 19.87 -7.23 -2.69
N PRO A 548 19.11 -8.13 -2.05
CA PRO A 548 19.56 -8.87 -0.88
C PRO A 548 20.86 -9.65 -1.12
N LEU A 549 21.76 -9.66 -0.15
CA LEU A 549 23.08 -10.29 -0.27
C LEU A 549 23.02 -11.79 -0.51
N ASP A 550 22.03 -12.46 0.09
CA ASP A 550 21.78 -13.88 -0.12
C ASP A 550 21.39 -14.18 -1.59
N GLU A 551 20.62 -13.30 -2.22
CA GLU A 551 20.31 -13.41 -3.65
C GLU A 551 21.53 -13.15 -4.54
N LEU A 552 22.31 -12.12 -4.24
CA LEU A 552 23.55 -11.84 -4.95
C LEU A 552 24.54 -13.02 -4.88
N ASN A 553 24.53 -13.79 -3.80
CA ASN A 553 25.42 -14.94 -3.63
C ASN A 553 24.96 -16.20 -4.39
N LYS A 554 23.71 -16.25 -4.86
CA LYS A 554 23.20 -17.37 -5.67
C LYS A 554 23.66 -17.33 -7.12
N SER A 555 23.94 -16.14 -7.69
CA SER A 555 24.30 -15.98 -9.09
C SER A 555 25.54 -15.08 -9.26
N ALA A 556 26.58 -15.62 -9.92
CA ALA A 556 27.77 -14.85 -10.26
C ALA A 556 27.44 -13.70 -11.22
N LYS A 557 26.50 -13.89 -12.13
CA LYS A 557 26.05 -12.88 -13.09
C LYS A 557 25.34 -11.73 -12.39
N LEU A 558 24.43 -12.05 -11.46
CA LEU A 558 23.73 -11.04 -10.66
C LEU A 558 24.70 -10.20 -9.83
N LYS A 559 25.68 -10.86 -9.19
CA LYS A 559 26.73 -10.19 -8.42
C LYS A 559 27.59 -9.26 -9.28
N GLU A 560 27.92 -9.66 -10.51
CA GLU A 560 28.67 -8.81 -11.44
C GLU A 560 27.85 -7.60 -11.87
N GLN A 561 26.58 -7.80 -12.25
CA GLN A 561 25.69 -6.72 -12.66
C GLN A 561 25.37 -5.75 -11.52
N TYR A 562 25.41 -6.21 -10.27
CA TYR A 562 25.18 -5.35 -9.10
C TYR A 562 26.24 -4.26 -8.94
N LYS A 563 27.44 -4.42 -9.51
CA LYS A 563 28.48 -3.39 -9.48
C LYS A 563 28.08 -2.08 -10.18
N THR A 564 27.14 -2.14 -11.10
CA THR A 564 26.57 -0.98 -11.81
C THR A 564 25.13 -0.68 -11.40
N TYR A 565 24.64 -1.36 -10.38
CA TYR A 565 23.31 -1.14 -9.86
C TYR A 565 23.28 0.14 -8.98
N PRO A 566 22.21 0.91 -8.97
CA PRO A 566 20.94 0.65 -9.67
C PRO A 566 20.86 1.20 -11.10
N PHE A 567 21.79 2.01 -11.56
CA PHE A 567 21.74 2.73 -12.85
C PHE A 567 22.63 2.11 -13.92
#